data_1419affd10700e8604d8de853ff45472
#
_entry.id   1419affd10700e8604d8de853ff45472
#
_cell.length_a   1.000
_cell.length_b   1.000
_cell.length_c   1.000
_cell.angle_alpha   90.00
_cell.angle_beta   90.00
_cell.angle_gamma   90.00
#
_symmetry.space_group_name_H-M   'P 1'
#
loop_
_entity.id
_entity.type
_entity.pdbx_description
1 polymer ?
#
loop_
_entity_poly.entity_id
_entity_poly.type
_entity_poly.pdbx_seq_one_letter_code
_entity_poly.pdbx_strand_id
1 'polypeptide(L)'
;MASNADFVQYIADQCSGAGDIVAKKMFGDYGIYCNGKIFGLICDDHFYLKPTDEVRPLLRAVDMRPPYEGAKPYFYIADVYDHDYLSSLVKETCRHLHEPKPKKKK
;
A
#
# COMPACT_ATOMS: atom_id res chain seq x y z
N MET A 1 17.91 -0.35 -1.55
CA MET A 1 17.90 -1.71 -2.08
C MET A 1 16.48 -2.14 -2.40
N ALA A 2 16.36 -3.01 -3.39
CA ALA A 2 15.03 -3.50 -3.74
C ALA A 2 14.50 -4.44 -2.66
N SER A 3 13.20 -4.51 -2.54
CA SER A 3 12.58 -5.39 -1.58
C SER A 3 12.72 -6.85 -2.01
N ASN A 4 12.77 -7.74 -1.03
CA ASN A 4 12.82 -9.18 -1.28
C ASN A 4 11.49 -9.64 -1.87
N ALA A 5 11.55 -10.43 -2.95
CA ALA A 5 10.33 -10.88 -3.62
C ALA A 5 9.42 -11.69 -2.70
N ASP A 6 9.99 -12.45 -1.78
CA ASP A 6 9.19 -13.22 -0.83
C ASP A 6 8.43 -12.31 0.12
N PHE A 7 9.05 -11.21 0.54
CA PHE A 7 8.37 -10.24 1.39
C PHE A 7 7.23 -9.58 0.63
N VAL A 8 7.46 -9.23 -0.64
CA VAL A 8 6.42 -8.62 -1.47
C VAL A 8 5.23 -9.56 -1.60
N GLN A 9 5.49 -10.83 -1.87
CA GLN A 9 4.42 -11.81 -1.99
C GLN A 9 3.69 -11.99 -0.67
N TYR A 10 4.43 -11.98 0.44
CA TYR A 10 3.84 -12.09 1.76
C TYR A 10 2.87 -10.94 2.01
N ILE A 11 3.28 -9.71 1.69
CA ILE A 11 2.40 -8.55 1.88
C ILE A 11 1.17 -8.66 1.00
N ALA A 12 1.35 -9.07 -0.26
CA ALA A 12 0.21 -9.24 -1.17
C ALA A 12 -0.79 -10.25 -0.61
N ASP A 13 -0.27 -11.35 -0.06
CA ASP A 13 -1.13 -12.38 0.52
C ASP A 13 -1.85 -11.86 1.76
N GLN A 14 -1.17 -11.07 2.59
CA GLN A 14 -1.79 -10.50 3.79
C GLN A 14 -2.90 -9.52 3.44
N CYS A 15 -2.82 -8.88 2.28
CA CYS A 15 -3.83 -7.91 1.85
C CYS A 15 -4.95 -8.54 1.04
N SER A 16 -4.88 -9.83 0.77
CA SER A 16 -5.76 -10.48 -0.21
C SER A 16 -7.24 -10.42 0.15
N GLY A 17 -7.55 -10.25 1.43
CA GLY A 17 -8.95 -10.12 1.85
C GLY A 17 -9.62 -8.84 1.37
N ALA A 18 -8.85 -7.87 0.89
CA ALA A 18 -9.40 -6.59 0.47
C ALA A 18 -9.84 -6.59 -1.00
N GLY A 19 -9.37 -7.53 -1.80
CA GLY A 19 -9.72 -7.57 -3.21
C GLY A 19 -8.63 -8.23 -4.02
N ASP A 20 -8.56 -7.86 -5.29
CA ASP A 20 -7.58 -8.41 -6.22
C ASP A 20 -6.27 -7.65 -6.07
N ILE A 21 -5.30 -8.25 -5.41
CA ILE A 21 -4.06 -7.61 -5.03
C ILE A 21 -2.95 -7.99 -6.02
N VAL A 22 -2.29 -6.98 -6.55
CA VAL A 22 -1.20 -7.17 -7.50
C VAL A 22 -0.04 -6.26 -7.12
N ALA A 23 1.17 -6.81 -7.09
CA ALA A 23 2.37 -6.01 -6.86
C ALA A 23 3.12 -5.90 -8.19
N LYS A 24 3.60 -4.70 -8.50
CA LYS A 24 4.35 -4.46 -9.73
C LYS A 24 5.61 -3.69 -9.42
N LYS A 25 6.68 -4.02 -10.11
CA LYS A 25 7.93 -3.28 -9.95
C LYS A 25 7.75 -1.83 -10.36
N MET A 26 8.35 -0.94 -9.59
CA MET A 26 8.17 0.49 -9.79
C MET A 26 9.33 1.22 -9.12
N PHE A 27 10.05 2.03 -9.87
CA PHE A 27 11.14 2.86 -9.33
C PHE A 27 12.16 2.04 -8.51
N GLY A 28 12.50 0.86 -9.00
CA GLY A 28 13.48 0.02 -8.33
C GLY A 28 12.94 -0.76 -7.15
N ASP A 29 11.68 -0.61 -6.83
CA ASP A 29 11.02 -1.39 -5.79
C ASP A 29 9.64 -1.79 -6.26
N TYR A 30 8.59 -1.72 -5.44
CA TYR A 30 7.27 -2.22 -5.83
C TYR A 30 6.17 -1.26 -5.45
N GLY A 31 5.17 -1.13 -6.34
CA GLY A 31 3.88 -0.57 -5.99
C GLY A 31 2.90 -1.71 -5.79
N ILE A 32 1.93 -1.55 -4.92
CA ILE A 32 0.95 -2.59 -4.65
C ILE A 32 -0.44 -2.04 -4.90
N TYR A 33 -1.24 -2.82 -5.63
CA TYR A 33 -2.52 -2.37 -6.19
C TYR A 33 -3.66 -3.26 -5.70
N CYS A 34 -4.82 -2.66 -5.52
CA CYS A 34 -6.04 -3.39 -5.20
C CYS A 34 -7.08 -3.03 -6.24
N ASN A 35 -7.54 -4.03 -7.00
CA ASN A 35 -8.51 -3.83 -8.06
C ASN A 35 -8.09 -2.73 -9.04
N GLY A 36 -6.81 -2.67 -9.33
CA GLY A 36 -6.25 -1.71 -10.27
C GLY A 36 -5.88 -0.35 -9.69
N LYS A 37 -6.15 -0.12 -8.42
CA LYS A 37 -5.80 1.15 -7.77
C LYS A 37 -4.57 0.95 -6.89
N ILE A 38 -3.59 1.83 -7.05
CA ILE A 38 -2.40 1.75 -6.21
C ILE A 38 -2.75 2.26 -4.82
N PHE A 39 -2.53 1.42 -3.81
CA PHE A 39 -2.85 1.81 -2.44
C PHE A 39 -1.63 1.92 -1.55
N GLY A 40 -0.48 1.51 -2.03
CA GLY A 40 0.71 1.57 -1.22
C GLY A 40 1.95 1.24 -1.99
N LEU A 41 3.06 1.25 -1.28
CA LEU A 41 4.38 0.96 -1.82
C LEU A 41 5.08 -0.02 -0.91
N ILE A 42 5.94 -0.84 -1.48
CA ILE A 42 6.84 -1.71 -0.72
C ILE A 42 8.24 -1.28 -1.11
N CYS A 43 8.95 -0.70 -0.16
CA CYS A 43 10.28 -0.18 -0.39
C CYS A 43 11.23 -0.68 0.69
N ASP A 44 12.35 -1.24 0.28
CA ASP A 44 13.40 -1.69 1.19
C ASP A 44 12.83 -2.60 2.29
N ASP A 45 11.98 -3.56 1.88
CA ASP A 45 11.34 -4.54 2.77
C ASP A 45 10.46 -3.88 3.85
N HIS A 46 9.85 -2.73 3.51
CA HIS A 46 8.90 -2.06 4.37
C HIS A 46 7.62 -1.79 3.60
N PHE A 47 6.49 -1.91 4.26
CA PHE A 47 5.19 -1.65 3.66
C PHE A 47 4.72 -0.26 4.04
N TYR A 48 4.32 0.51 3.02
CA TYR A 48 3.81 1.87 3.21
C TYR A 48 2.43 1.96 2.60
N LEU A 49 1.49 2.50 3.35
CA LEU A 49 0.10 2.62 2.93
C LEU A 49 -0.17 4.06 2.54
N LYS A 50 -0.85 4.25 1.42
CA LYS A 50 -1.17 5.59 0.94
C LYS A 50 -2.00 6.33 1.99
N PRO A 51 -1.62 7.55 2.33
CA PRO A 51 -2.30 8.25 3.42
C PRO A 51 -3.68 8.74 2.96
N THR A 52 -4.70 8.26 3.64
CA THR A 52 -6.06 8.76 3.49
C THR A 52 -6.59 9.06 4.88
N ASP A 53 -7.43 10.07 4.98
CA ASP A 53 -7.98 10.45 6.28
C ASP A 53 -8.87 9.34 6.83
N GLU A 54 -9.51 8.60 5.95
CA GLU A 54 -10.46 7.56 6.35
C GLU A 54 -9.80 6.37 7.01
N VAL A 55 -8.55 6.09 6.66
CA VAL A 55 -7.86 4.93 7.22
C VAL A 55 -7.14 5.27 8.51
N ARG A 56 -6.85 6.56 8.73
CA ARG A 56 -6.09 6.98 9.92
C ARG A 56 -6.66 6.45 11.23
N PRO A 57 -7.97 6.55 11.48
CA PRO A 57 -8.49 6.06 12.76
C PRO A 57 -8.42 4.55 12.92
N LEU A 58 -8.18 3.80 11.86
CA LEU A 58 -8.04 2.34 11.95
C LEU A 58 -6.63 1.93 12.34
N LEU A 59 -5.66 2.83 12.23
CA LEU A 59 -4.27 2.49 12.49
C LEU A 59 -4.02 2.30 13.98
N ARG A 60 -3.29 1.23 14.32
CA ARG A 60 -2.89 0.99 15.69
C ARG A 60 -1.89 2.03 16.16
N ALA A 61 -1.08 2.53 15.23
CA ALA A 61 -0.13 3.60 15.51
C ALA A 61 0.05 4.40 14.24
N VAL A 62 0.10 5.71 14.35
CA VAL A 62 0.31 6.59 13.20
C VAL A 62 1.80 6.90 13.11
N ASP A 63 2.44 6.40 12.05
CA ASP A 63 3.87 6.59 11.81
C ASP A 63 4.03 6.99 10.36
N MET A 64 4.33 8.26 10.14
CA MET A 64 4.44 8.80 8.78
C MET A 64 5.91 8.84 8.39
N ARG A 65 6.23 8.18 7.30
CA ARG A 65 7.60 8.16 6.79
C ARG A 65 7.59 8.23 5.26
N PRO A 66 8.57 8.92 4.67
CA PRO A 66 8.70 8.85 3.21
C PRO A 66 9.20 7.47 2.81
N PRO A 67 8.56 6.84 1.83
CA PRO A 67 8.98 5.48 1.41
C PRO A 67 10.35 5.49 0.73
N TYR A 68 10.75 6.62 0.18
CA TYR A 68 12.08 6.78 -0.40
C TYR A 68 12.43 8.25 -0.34
N GLU A 69 13.70 8.55 -0.55
CA GLU A 69 14.19 9.92 -0.43
C GLU A 69 13.45 10.83 -1.41
N GLY A 70 12.93 11.93 -0.91
CA GLY A 70 12.21 12.90 -1.73
C GLY A 70 10.73 12.64 -1.85
N ALA A 71 10.23 11.50 -1.35
CA ALA A 71 8.82 11.17 -1.43
C ALA A 71 8.03 11.86 -0.32
N LYS A 72 6.73 12.03 -0.56
CA LYS A 72 5.84 12.50 0.48
C LYS A 72 5.66 11.40 1.51
N PRO A 73 5.36 11.75 2.77
CA PRO A 73 5.16 10.73 3.79
C PRO A 73 3.96 9.85 3.51
N TYR A 74 4.14 8.55 3.75
CA TYR A 74 3.07 7.56 3.72
C TYR A 74 2.95 6.99 5.12
N PHE A 75 1.86 6.28 5.38
CA PHE A 75 1.73 5.54 6.64
C PHE A 75 2.66 4.34 6.60
N TYR A 76 3.63 4.31 7.51
CA TYR A 76 4.50 3.16 7.64
C TYR A 76 3.79 2.10 8.48
N ILE A 77 3.66 0.89 7.93
CA ILE A 77 2.95 -0.19 8.59
C ILE A 77 3.97 -1.23 9.03
N ALA A 78 4.28 -1.24 10.30
CA ALA A 78 5.21 -2.21 10.86
C ALA A 78 4.53 -3.54 11.19
N ASP A 79 3.24 -3.50 11.51
CA ASP A 79 2.50 -4.66 11.99
C ASP A 79 1.90 -5.40 10.78
N VAL A 80 2.76 -6.12 10.06
CA VAL A 80 2.37 -6.75 8.80
C VAL A 80 2.00 -8.22 8.95
N TYR A 81 1.93 -8.72 10.18
CA TYR A 81 1.67 -10.14 10.41
C TYR A 81 0.21 -10.44 10.70
N ASP A 82 -0.62 -9.42 10.79
CA ASP A 82 -2.05 -9.57 11.09
C ASP A 82 -2.84 -9.41 9.80
N HIS A 83 -3.23 -10.53 9.23
CA HIS A 83 -3.95 -10.56 7.95
C HIS A 83 -5.23 -9.72 8.00
N ASP A 84 -6.01 -9.86 9.07
CA ASP A 84 -7.28 -9.14 9.17
C ASP A 84 -7.05 -7.65 9.28
N TYR A 85 -6.03 -7.25 10.03
CA TYR A 85 -5.70 -5.84 10.18
C TYR A 85 -5.29 -5.24 8.82
N LEU A 86 -4.36 -5.90 8.12
CA LEU A 86 -3.91 -5.39 6.83
C LEU A 86 -5.04 -5.36 5.81
N SER A 87 -5.84 -6.41 5.75
CA SER A 87 -6.95 -6.46 4.81
C SER A 87 -7.94 -5.33 5.09
N SER A 88 -8.21 -5.05 6.36
CA SER A 88 -9.12 -3.96 6.72
C SER A 88 -8.57 -2.60 6.31
N LEU A 89 -7.27 -2.37 6.56
CA LEU A 89 -6.64 -1.11 6.17
C LEU A 89 -6.68 -0.91 4.66
N VAL A 90 -6.35 -1.95 3.92
CA VAL A 90 -6.31 -1.86 2.47
C VAL A 90 -7.71 -1.66 1.91
N LYS A 91 -8.69 -2.39 2.43
CA LYS A 91 -10.06 -2.27 1.99
C LYS A 91 -10.58 -0.85 2.18
N GLU A 92 -10.32 -0.27 3.34
CA GLU A 92 -10.77 1.08 3.61
C GLU A 92 -10.05 2.09 2.73
N THR A 93 -8.73 1.90 2.55
CA THR A 93 -7.95 2.79 1.69
C THR A 93 -8.50 2.74 0.26
N CYS A 94 -8.74 1.56 -0.26
CA CYS A 94 -9.22 1.41 -1.64
C CYS A 94 -10.60 2.00 -1.84
N ARG A 95 -11.46 1.93 -0.83
CA ARG A 95 -12.79 2.52 -0.94
C ARG A 95 -12.73 4.01 -1.18
N HIS A 96 -11.70 4.66 -0.70
CA HIS A 96 -11.59 6.12 -0.77
C HIS A 96 -10.57 6.60 -1.79
N LEU A 97 -10.01 5.68 -2.57
CA LEU A 97 -9.16 6.07 -3.68
C LEU A 97 -10.01 6.26 -4.92
N HIS A 98 -9.68 7.28 -5.68
CA HIS A 98 -10.35 7.48 -6.94
C HIS A 98 -9.88 6.47 -7.97
N GLU A 99 -10.77 6.06 -8.84
CA GLU A 99 -10.39 5.25 -9.96
C GLU A 99 -9.37 6.01 -10.79
N PRO A 100 -8.40 5.32 -11.41
CA PRO A 100 -7.50 6.01 -12.34
C PRO A 100 -8.34 6.61 -13.45
N LYS A 101 -8.22 7.91 -13.64
CA LYS A 101 -8.97 8.54 -14.69
C LYS A 101 -8.32 8.27 -16.03
N PRO A 102 -9.11 8.04 -17.07
CA PRO A 102 -8.52 7.95 -18.39
C PRO A 102 -7.87 9.28 -18.72
N LYS A 103 -6.84 9.24 -19.55
CA LYS A 103 -6.23 10.49 -19.97
C LYS A 103 -7.28 11.29 -20.69
N LYS A 104 -7.40 12.48 -20.25
CA LYS A 104 -8.37 13.31 -20.90
C LYS A 104 -7.98 13.54 -22.26
N LYS A 105 -8.76 13.48 -22.84
CA LYS A 105 -8.48 13.81 -23.96
C LYS A 105 -9.04 15.05 -24.09
N LYS A 106 -8.80 15.35 -23.91
CA LYS A 106 -9.40 16.28 -23.82
C LYS A 106 -9.20 16.95 -24.19
#